data_d8ddbf3c51a006fdd578eec305c6f17a
#
_entry.id   d8ddbf3c51a006fdd578eec305c6f17a
#
_cell.length_a   1.000
_cell.length_b   1.000
_cell.length_c   1.000
_cell.angle_alpha   90.00
_cell.angle_beta   90.00
_cell.angle_gamma   90.00
#
_symmetry.space_group_name_H-M   'P 1'
#
loop_
_entity.id
_entity.type
_entity.pdbx_description
1 polymer ?
#
loop_
_entity_poly.entity_id
_entity_poly.type
_entity_poly.pdbx_seq_one_letter_code
_entity_poly.pdbx_strand_id
1 'polypeptide(L)'
;MQRKVRQIHFVGIGGIGMSGIAEVLLNLGYAITGSDVSLSDITQRLTSLGAVIFSGHQASHLRDADVVVTSTAVKEDNPEVLEAHRRNIPVIPRAEMLAELLKMKFSVAVSGSHGKTTTTSMVSTVLAYGGLDPTMVIGGKLASIGSNAKIGDGEIIVAEADESDGSFLKLNPCLAVITNIDLEHLDYYRDIEEIKAAFLKFANIVPFYGSTILCLDNEHVREILPRIKRKVITYGLTSPADYQATGMVLAGPLSKFSVSCRGERLGEVTLNVPGRFNIANALATIAVARELDMPFDAIRQGLEAFVGVHRRLEIKGTVNGVTVV
;
A
#
# COMPACT_ATOMS: atom_id res chain seq x y z
N MET A 1 -0.07 -21.62 -1.95
CA MET A 1 -0.42 -21.50 -3.38
C MET A 1 0.44 -22.41 -4.31
N GLN A 2 1.59 -22.87 -3.88
CA GLN A 2 2.71 -23.35 -4.71
C GLN A 2 2.57 -24.66 -5.51
N ARG A 3 1.51 -25.44 -5.45
CA ARG A 3 1.49 -26.77 -6.15
C ARG A 3 0.30 -27.05 -7.06
N LYS A 4 -0.75 -26.23 -7.09
CA LYS A 4 -1.95 -26.51 -7.91
C LYS A 4 -2.35 -25.37 -8.84
N VAL A 5 -2.02 -24.11 -8.53
CA VAL A 5 -2.34 -22.95 -9.35
C VAL A 5 -1.14 -22.60 -10.21
N ARG A 6 -1.30 -22.60 -11.53
CA ARG A 6 -0.26 -22.22 -12.51
C ARG A 6 -0.67 -21.03 -13.34
N GLN A 7 -1.94 -20.95 -13.71
CA GLN A 7 -2.47 -19.89 -14.57
C GLN A 7 -3.55 -19.09 -13.84
N ILE A 8 -3.35 -17.78 -13.79
CA ILE A 8 -4.26 -16.83 -13.13
C ILE A 8 -4.80 -15.88 -14.19
N HIS A 9 -6.14 -15.74 -14.24
CA HIS A 9 -6.79 -14.83 -15.16
C HIS A 9 -7.34 -13.60 -14.43
N PHE A 10 -7.05 -12.40 -14.96
CA PHE A 10 -7.49 -11.14 -14.39
C PHE A 10 -8.54 -10.47 -15.27
N VAL A 11 -9.74 -10.22 -14.74
CA VAL A 11 -10.78 -9.45 -15.42
C VAL A 11 -10.66 -7.98 -15.02
N GLY A 12 -10.39 -7.09 -15.99
CA GLY A 12 -10.05 -5.69 -15.75
C GLY A 12 -8.57 -5.51 -15.33
N ILE A 13 -7.66 -6.23 -16.00
CA ILE A 13 -6.23 -6.30 -15.65
C ILE A 13 -5.51 -4.95 -15.72
N GLY A 14 -5.98 -4.00 -16.54
CA GLY A 14 -5.41 -2.66 -16.70
C GLY A 14 -5.69 -1.71 -15.53
N GLY A 15 -6.57 -2.10 -14.60
CA GLY A 15 -6.81 -1.33 -13.36
C GLY A 15 -5.54 -1.23 -12.51
N ILE A 16 -5.29 -0.05 -11.90
CA ILE A 16 -4.06 0.23 -11.13
C ILE A 16 -3.80 -0.85 -10.08
N GLY A 17 -4.79 -1.19 -9.24
CA GLY A 17 -4.62 -2.20 -8.21
C GLY A 17 -4.53 -3.65 -8.74
N MET A 18 -5.09 -3.94 -9.92
CA MET A 18 -5.04 -5.25 -10.57
C MET A 18 -3.68 -5.49 -11.20
N SER A 19 -3.19 -4.51 -11.96
CA SER A 19 -1.93 -4.62 -12.71
C SER A 19 -0.72 -4.80 -11.80
N GLY A 20 -0.68 -4.16 -10.64
CA GLY A 20 0.41 -4.34 -9.67
C GLY A 20 0.49 -5.77 -9.14
N ILE A 21 -0.65 -6.36 -8.79
CA ILE A 21 -0.72 -7.76 -8.35
C ILE A 21 -0.32 -8.70 -9.49
N ALA A 22 -0.83 -8.47 -10.71
CA ALA A 22 -0.48 -9.26 -11.88
C ALA A 22 1.03 -9.21 -12.18
N GLU A 23 1.66 -8.04 -12.09
CA GLU A 23 3.11 -7.86 -12.27
C GLU A 23 3.91 -8.66 -11.22
N VAL A 24 3.52 -8.61 -9.95
CA VAL A 24 4.16 -9.42 -8.90
C VAL A 24 4.05 -10.91 -9.18
N LEU A 25 2.87 -11.39 -9.55
CA LEU A 25 2.64 -12.80 -9.85
C LEU A 25 3.40 -13.30 -11.09
N LEU A 26 3.51 -12.47 -12.15
CA LEU A 26 4.35 -12.76 -13.32
C LEU A 26 5.79 -13.05 -12.92
N ASN A 27 6.36 -12.18 -12.09
CA ASN A 27 7.75 -12.31 -11.67
C ASN A 27 7.96 -13.49 -10.69
N LEU A 28 6.89 -13.91 -9.97
CA LEU A 28 6.90 -15.12 -9.18
C LEU A 28 6.76 -16.39 -10.04
N GLY A 29 6.68 -16.25 -11.39
CA GLY A 29 6.64 -17.36 -12.34
C GLY A 29 5.25 -17.93 -12.63
N TYR A 30 4.17 -17.24 -12.24
CA TYR A 30 2.81 -17.61 -12.63
C TYR A 30 2.52 -17.21 -14.07
N ALA A 31 1.81 -18.05 -14.82
CA ALA A 31 1.26 -17.69 -16.11
C ALA A 31 0.06 -16.75 -15.90
N ILE A 32 0.15 -15.52 -16.41
CA ILE A 32 -0.88 -14.51 -16.26
C ILE A 32 -1.59 -14.30 -17.60
N THR A 33 -2.90 -14.41 -17.56
CA THR A 33 -3.79 -13.97 -18.62
C THR A 33 -4.73 -12.90 -18.07
N GLY A 34 -5.30 -12.08 -18.93
CA GLY A 34 -6.30 -11.12 -18.48
C GLY A 34 -6.99 -10.40 -19.61
N SER A 35 -8.06 -9.73 -19.27
CA SER A 35 -8.87 -8.93 -20.19
C SER A 35 -9.05 -7.51 -19.65
N ASP A 36 -9.21 -6.56 -20.57
CA ASP A 36 -9.62 -5.20 -20.22
C ASP A 36 -10.45 -4.61 -21.36
N VAL A 37 -11.36 -3.69 -21.04
CA VAL A 37 -12.20 -3.01 -22.03
C VAL A 37 -11.37 -2.12 -22.97
N SER A 38 -10.22 -1.64 -22.49
CA SER A 38 -9.30 -0.81 -23.26
C SER A 38 -7.84 -1.20 -23.01
N LEU A 39 -7.07 -1.25 -24.09
CA LEU A 39 -5.63 -1.43 -23.99
C LEU A 39 -4.96 -0.08 -23.65
N SER A 40 -4.02 -0.10 -22.74
CA SER A 40 -3.32 1.07 -22.21
C SER A 40 -1.82 0.79 -22.07
N ASP A 41 -1.03 1.79 -21.71
CA ASP A 41 0.40 1.62 -21.40
C ASP A 41 0.62 0.56 -20.31
N ILE A 42 -0.33 0.44 -19.35
CA ILE A 42 -0.29 -0.57 -18.29
C ILE A 42 -0.39 -1.98 -18.88
N THR A 43 -1.39 -2.20 -19.75
CA THR A 43 -1.59 -3.51 -20.39
C THR A 43 -0.44 -3.86 -21.35
N GLN A 44 0.11 -2.87 -22.07
CA GLN A 44 1.29 -3.06 -22.92
C GLN A 44 2.53 -3.46 -22.08
N ARG A 45 2.74 -2.81 -20.94
CA ARG A 45 3.80 -3.16 -20.00
C ARG A 45 3.65 -4.62 -19.51
N LEU A 46 2.47 -5.02 -19.06
CA LEU A 46 2.23 -6.40 -18.61
C LEU A 46 2.46 -7.42 -19.74
N THR A 47 2.08 -7.08 -20.97
CA THR A 47 2.36 -7.92 -22.15
C THR A 47 3.86 -8.05 -22.39
N SER A 48 4.63 -6.96 -22.26
CA SER A 48 6.09 -7.02 -22.39
C SER A 48 6.78 -7.86 -21.31
N LEU A 49 6.11 -8.02 -20.14
CA LEU A 49 6.55 -8.89 -19.05
C LEU A 49 6.11 -10.36 -19.21
N GLY A 50 5.34 -10.68 -20.27
CA GLY A 50 4.93 -12.05 -20.59
C GLY A 50 3.45 -12.38 -20.29
N ALA A 51 2.62 -11.41 -19.90
CA ALA A 51 1.17 -11.62 -19.77
C ALA A 51 0.50 -11.75 -21.14
N VAL A 52 -0.54 -12.58 -21.23
CA VAL A 52 -1.42 -12.66 -22.40
C VAL A 52 -2.68 -11.86 -22.13
N ILE A 53 -2.84 -10.71 -22.82
CA ILE A 53 -3.92 -9.78 -22.56
C ILE A 53 -4.87 -9.70 -23.76
N PHE A 54 -6.18 -9.72 -23.47
CA PHE A 54 -7.27 -9.64 -24.44
C PHE A 54 -7.99 -8.31 -24.32
N SER A 55 -8.41 -7.77 -25.47
CA SER A 55 -9.29 -6.60 -25.53
C SER A 55 -10.74 -7.03 -25.43
N GLY A 56 -11.52 -6.36 -24.57
CA GLY A 56 -12.90 -6.74 -24.25
C GLY A 56 -13.00 -8.00 -23.40
N HIS A 57 -14.23 -8.42 -23.10
CA HIS A 57 -14.52 -9.56 -22.25
C HIS A 57 -15.24 -10.67 -23.03
N GLN A 58 -14.68 -11.89 -23.02
CA GLN A 58 -15.27 -13.05 -23.69
C GLN A 58 -14.98 -14.33 -22.91
N ALA A 59 -15.94 -15.25 -22.84
CA ALA A 59 -15.81 -16.54 -22.16
C ALA A 59 -14.57 -17.35 -22.59
N SER A 60 -14.17 -17.24 -23.85
CA SER A 60 -13.00 -17.95 -24.42
C SER A 60 -11.66 -17.45 -23.89
N HIS A 61 -11.59 -16.28 -23.26
CA HIS A 61 -10.36 -15.72 -22.71
C HIS A 61 -9.85 -16.46 -21.48
N LEU A 62 -10.73 -17.20 -20.76
CA LEU A 62 -10.32 -17.96 -19.57
C LEU A 62 -9.31 -19.06 -19.85
N ARG A 63 -9.32 -19.65 -21.06
CA ARG A 63 -8.42 -20.74 -21.42
C ARG A 63 -8.34 -21.81 -20.32
N ASP A 64 -7.13 -22.08 -19.80
CA ASP A 64 -6.85 -23.06 -18.75
C ASP A 64 -6.63 -22.38 -17.38
N ALA A 65 -7.35 -21.29 -17.11
CA ALA A 65 -7.23 -20.56 -15.85
C ALA A 65 -7.61 -21.44 -14.64
N ASP A 66 -6.74 -21.49 -13.64
CA ASP A 66 -6.99 -22.16 -12.37
C ASP A 66 -7.78 -21.30 -11.38
N VAL A 67 -7.71 -19.97 -11.54
CA VAL A 67 -8.42 -18.98 -10.75
C VAL A 67 -8.66 -17.71 -11.56
N VAL A 68 -9.79 -17.05 -11.31
CA VAL A 68 -10.15 -15.75 -11.88
C VAL A 68 -10.12 -14.69 -10.78
N VAL A 69 -9.43 -13.58 -11.06
CA VAL A 69 -9.35 -12.42 -10.15
C VAL A 69 -10.17 -11.28 -10.72
N THR A 70 -11.05 -10.71 -9.90
CA THR A 70 -11.93 -9.60 -10.30
C THR A 70 -11.72 -8.37 -9.40
N SER A 71 -12.05 -7.19 -9.92
CA SER A 71 -12.20 -5.97 -9.12
C SER A 71 -13.69 -5.70 -8.87
N THR A 72 -14.00 -4.78 -7.95
CA THR A 72 -15.36 -4.34 -7.64
C THR A 72 -16.07 -3.69 -8.84
N ALA A 73 -15.31 -3.22 -9.86
CA ALA A 73 -15.85 -2.67 -11.09
C ALA A 73 -16.40 -3.73 -12.07
N VAL A 74 -16.04 -5.00 -11.87
CA VAL A 74 -16.49 -6.11 -12.72
C VAL A 74 -17.84 -6.60 -12.22
N LYS A 75 -18.84 -6.58 -13.09
CA LYS A 75 -20.20 -7.05 -12.77
C LYS A 75 -20.29 -8.57 -12.80
N GLU A 76 -21.25 -9.11 -12.07
CA GLU A 76 -21.51 -10.56 -12.01
C GLU A 76 -21.96 -11.16 -13.36
N ASP A 77 -22.54 -10.36 -14.23
CA ASP A 77 -22.96 -10.74 -15.59
C ASP A 77 -21.83 -10.73 -16.63
N ASN A 78 -20.59 -10.45 -16.20
CA ASN A 78 -19.43 -10.49 -17.09
C ASN A 78 -19.24 -11.91 -17.68
N PRO A 79 -19.07 -12.05 -19.03
CA PRO A 79 -19.02 -13.37 -19.70
C PRO A 79 -17.88 -14.26 -19.20
N GLU A 80 -16.77 -13.69 -18.73
CA GLU A 80 -15.65 -14.45 -18.16
C GLU A 80 -15.98 -14.95 -16.75
N VAL A 81 -16.66 -14.15 -15.93
CA VAL A 81 -17.15 -14.55 -14.60
C VAL A 81 -18.19 -15.66 -14.72
N LEU A 82 -19.18 -15.52 -15.63
CA LEU A 82 -20.19 -16.54 -15.88
C LEU A 82 -19.57 -17.86 -16.35
N GLU A 83 -18.59 -17.79 -17.26
CA GLU A 83 -17.88 -18.99 -17.75
C GLU A 83 -17.03 -19.63 -16.66
N ALA A 84 -16.38 -18.86 -15.79
CA ALA A 84 -15.64 -19.38 -14.66
C ALA A 84 -16.56 -20.18 -13.72
N HIS A 85 -17.73 -19.64 -13.39
CA HIS A 85 -18.73 -20.35 -12.58
C HIS A 85 -19.21 -21.63 -13.27
N ARG A 86 -19.49 -21.59 -14.57
CA ARG A 86 -19.90 -22.77 -15.36
C ARG A 86 -18.84 -23.88 -15.33
N ARG A 87 -17.55 -23.50 -15.32
CA ARG A 87 -16.41 -24.45 -15.29
C ARG A 87 -15.94 -24.80 -13.87
N ASN A 88 -16.64 -24.30 -12.82
CA ASN A 88 -16.21 -24.42 -11.42
C ASN A 88 -14.79 -23.89 -11.15
N ILE A 89 -14.38 -22.85 -11.86
CA ILE A 89 -13.13 -22.12 -11.60
C ILE A 89 -13.40 -21.11 -10.48
N PRO A 90 -12.60 -21.07 -9.41
CA PRO A 90 -12.76 -20.09 -8.36
C PRO A 90 -12.67 -18.63 -8.89
N VAL A 91 -13.61 -17.79 -8.50
CA VAL A 91 -13.60 -16.36 -8.76
C VAL A 91 -13.36 -15.65 -7.43
N ILE A 92 -12.25 -14.92 -7.33
CA ILE A 92 -11.86 -14.24 -6.11
C ILE A 92 -11.67 -12.73 -6.34
N PRO A 93 -11.99 -11.90 -5.36
CA PRO A 93 -11.74 -10.48 -5.45
C PRO A 93 -10.23 -10.16 -5.36
N ARG A 94 -9.82 -9.03 -5.94
CA ARG A 94 -8.46 -8.48 -5.94
C ARG A 94 -7.81 -8.52 -4.55
N ALA A 95 -8.55 -8.12 -3.52
CA ALA A 95 -8.03 -8.07 -2.15
C ALA A 95 -7.68 -9.44 -1.59
N GLU A 96 -8.39 -10.49 -2.00
CA GLU A 96 -8.08 -11.86 -1.59
C GLU A 96 -6.77 -12.34 -2.25
N MET A 97 -6.56 -12.02 -3.53
CA MET A 97 -5.30 -12.31 -4.20
C MET A 97 -4.13 -11.54 -3.57
N LEU A 98 -4.34 -10.27 -3.19
CA LEU A 98 -3.33 -9.50 -2.45
C LEU A 98 -3.04 -10.13 -1.08
N ALA A 99 -4.07 -10.61 -0.38
CA ALA A 99 -3.88 -11.30 0.90
C ALA A 99 -3.03 -12.58 0.75
N GLU A 100 -3.22 -13.34 -0.34
CA GLU A 100 -2.37 -14.51 -0.63
C GLU A 100 -0.91 -14.10 -0.91
N LEU A 101 -0.68 -12.99 -1.60
CA LEU A 101 0.68 -12.46 -1.78
C LEU A 101 1.33 -12.03 -0.45
N LEU A 102 0.57 -11.37 0.43
CA LEU A 102 1.08 -10.93 1.74
C LEU A 102 1.49 -12.10 2.64
N LYS A 103 0.88 -13.28 2.49
CA LYS A 103 1.24 -14.49 3.24
C LYS A 103 2.58 -15.11 2.81
N MET A 104 3.11 -14.72 1.67
CA MET A 104 4.34 -15.32 1.12
C MET A 104 5.62 -14.73 1.74
N LYS A 105 5.56 -13.51 2.29
CA LYS A 105 6.68 -12.76 2.84
C LYS A 105 6.27 -12.06 4.13
N PHE A 106 7.23 -11.53 4.89
CA PHE A 106 6.92 -10.64 6.02
C PHE A 106 6.23 -9.38 5.50
N SER A 107 4.99 -9.14 5.91
CA SER A 107 4.14 -8.17 5.27
C SER A 107 3.89 -6.91 6.11
N VAL A 108 3.98 -5.76 5.46
CA VAL A 108 3.62 -4.45 5.99
C VAL A 108 2.43 -3.94 5.18
N ALA A 109 1.31 -3.63 5.84
CA ALA A 109 0.15 -3.04 5.19
C ALA A 109 -0.12 -1.63 5.75
N VAL A 110 -0.26 -0.66 4.84
CA VAL A 110 -0.51 0.74 5.20
C VAL A 110 -1.93 1.11 4.82
N SER A 111 -2.75 1.44 5.82
CA SER A 111 -4.12 1.90 5.68
C SER A 111 -4.36 3.26 6.33
N GLY A 112 -5.54 3.83 6.12
CA GLY A 112 -5.99 5.11 6.64
C GLY A 112 -6.65 5.94 5.55
N SER A 113 -7.52 6.87 5.91
CA SER A 113 -8.24 7.70 4.95
C SER A 113 -7.26 8.46 4.03
N HIS A 114 -6.20 9.04 4.59
CA HIS A 114 -5.20 9.80 3.85
C HIS A 114 -3.77 9.31 4.10
N GLY A 115 -2.87 9.54 3.11
CA GLY A 115 -1.45 9.28 3.25
C GLY A 115 -0.99 7.85 2.92
N LYS A 116 -1.91 6.91 2.65
CA LYS A 116 -1.59 5.50 2.32
C LYS A 116 -0.47 5.35 1.29
N THR A 117 -0.70 5.84 0.09
CA THR A 117 0.23 5.72 -1.05
C THR A 117 1.60 6.32 -0.74
N THR A 118 1.62 7.51 -0.15
CA THR A 118 2.87 8.20 0.21
C THR A 118 3.64 7.44 1.27
N THR A 119 2.97 6.97 2.32
CA THR A 119 3.60 6.19 3.41
C THR A 119 4.10 4.84 2.90
N THR A 120 3.31 4.10 2.11
CA THR A 120 3.73 2.83 1.49
C THR A 120 4.97 3.01 0.62
N SER A 121 4.99 4.07 -0.19
CA SER A 121 6.13 4.39 -1.06
C SER A 121 7.36 4.80 -0.26
N MET A 122 7.18 5.59 0.79
CA MET A 122 8.27 6.04 1.67
C MET A 122 8.87 4.85 2.44
N VAL A 123 8.03 3.97 3.02
CA VAL A 123 8.46 2.71 3.65
C VAL A 123 9.28 1.87 2.67
N SER A 124 8.74 1.63 1.47
CA SER A 124 9.43 0.80 0.47
C SER A 124 10.77 1.41 0.05
N THR A 125 10.85 2.73 -0.12
CA THR A 125 12.11 3.43 -0.46
C THR A 125 13.14 3.30 0.66
N VAL A 126 12.72 3.51 1.90
CA VAL A 126 13.61 3.41 3.08
C VAL A 126 14.12 1.98 3.26
N LEU A 127 13.25 0.97 3.15
CA LEU A 127 13.63 -0.42 3.27
C LEU A 127 14.59 -0.85 2.14
N ALA A 128 14.35 -0.41 0.90
CA ALA A 128 15.24 -0.67 -0.23
C ALA A 128 16.61 -0.02 -0.02
N TYR A 129 16.63 1.23 0.47
CA TYR A 129 17.88 1.93 0.78
C TYR A 129 18.70 1.21 1.86
N GLY A 130 18.02 0.63 2.84
CA GLY A 130 18.64 -0.19 3.88
C GLY A 130 19.02 -1.61 3.46
N GLY A 131 18.91 -1.96 2.17
CA GLY A 131 19.31 -3.27 1.64
C GLY A 131 18.30 -4.39 1.84
N LEU A 132 17.07 -4.09 2.31
CA LEU A 132 16.02 -5.09 2.52
C LEU A 132 15.22 -5.41 1.25
N ASP A 133 15.43 -4.66 0.18
CA ASP A 133 14.83 -4.80 -1.17
C ASP A 133 13.40 -5.37 -1.20
N PRO A 134 12.40 -4.63 -0.67
CA PRO A 134 11.05 -5.14 -0.52
C PRO A 134 10.32 -5.27 -1.86
N THR A 135 9.43 -6.26 -1.96
CA THR A 135 8.35 -6.23 -2.93
C THR A 135 7.32 -5.18 -2.52
N MET A 136 6.83 -4.38 -3.45
CA MET A 136 5.90 -3.29 -3.18
C MET A 136 4.68 -3.36 -4.09
N VAL A 137 3.49 -3.11 -3.51
CA VAL A 137 2.21 -2.96 -4.22
C VAL A 137 1.50 -1.71 -3.71
N ILE A 138 1.32 -0.71 -4.59
CA ILE A 138 0.69 0.58 -4.24
C ILE A 138 -0.49 0.91 -5.13
N GLY A 139 -1.39 1.77 -4.64
CA GLY A 139 -2.54 2.29 -5.38
C GLY A 139 -2.20 3.42 -6.37
N GLY A 140 -0.93 3.85 -6.46
CA GLY A 140 -0.44 4.90 -7.38
C GLY A 140 0.83 4.49 -8.09
N LYS A 141 1.34 5.35 -9.01
CA LYS A 141 2.64 5.13 -9.67
C LYS A 141 3.75 5.83 -8.88
N LEU A 142 4.82 5.13 -8.53
CA LEU A 142 6.05 5.75 -8.03
C LEU A 142 6.74 6.55 -9.14
N ALA A 143 7.15 7.79 -8.81
CA ALA A 143 7.88 8.66 -9.74
C ALA A 143 9.20 8.01 -10.21
N SER A 144 9.87 7.28 -9.31
CA SER A 144 11.17 6.67 -9.56
C SER A 144 11.14 5.44 -10.48
N ILE A 145 10.01 4.72 -10.55
CA ILE A 145 9.90 3.46 -11.32
C ILE A 145 8.78 3.45 -12.36
N GLY A 146 7.92 4.48 -12.39
CA GLY A 146 6.80 4.57 -13.34
C GLY A 146 5.76 3.45 -13.22
N SER A 147 5.82 2.63 -12.17
CA SER A 147 4.97 1.48 -11.92
C SER A 147 4.28 1.57 -10.55
N ASN A 148 3.19 0.86 -10.38
CA ASN A 148 2.47 0.68 -9.12
C ASN A 148 2.87 -0.60 -8.35
N ALA A 149 3.80 -1.37 -8.90
CA ALA A 149 4.45 -2.47 -8.21
C ALA A 149 5.94 -2.49 -8.51
N LYS A 150 6.72 -2.95 -7.56
CA LYS A 150 8.14 -3.27 -7.71
C LYS A 150 8.38 -4.61 -7.02
N ILE A 151 9.05 -5.50 -7.70
CA ILE A 151 9.52 -6.73 -7.08
C ILE A 151 10.90 -6.49 -6.53
N GLY A 152 11.07 -6.87 -5.27
CA GLY A 152 12.35 -6.98 -4.62
C GLY A 152 12.66 -8.44 -4.30
N ASP A 153 13.95 -8.74 -4.25
CA ASP A 153 14.46 -10.08 -3.91
C ASP A 153 14.41 -10.34 -2.39
N GLY A 154 14.13 -9.30 -1.58
CA GLY A 154 14.05 -9.41 -0.12
C GLY A 154 12.79 -10.13 0.37
N GLU A 155 12.82 -10.50 1.66
CA GLU A 155 11.76 -11.27 2.34
C GLU A 155 10.59 -10.40 2.84
N ILE A 156 10.49 -9.14 2.39
CA ILE A 156 9.46 -8.19 2.83
C ILE A 156 8.55 -7.83 1.67
N ILE A 157 7.26 -7.70 1.96
CA ILE A 157 6.27 -7.12 1.06
C ILE A 157 5.57 -5.94 1.74
N VAL A 158 5.53 -4.81 1.07
CA VAL A 158 4.84 -3.59 1.53
C VAL A 158 3.65 -3.32 0.60
N ALA A 159 2.47 -3.23 1.17
CA ALA A 159 1.25 -3.03 0.40
C ALA A 159 0.39 -1.90 0.95
N GLU A 160 -0.30 -1.20 0.05
CA GLU A 160 -1.39 -0.31 0.39
C GLU A 160 -2.65 -1.12 0.69
N ALA A 161 -3.29 -0.85 1.83
CA ALA A 161 -4.49 -1.51 2.31
C ALA A 161 -5.68 -0.55 2.17
N ASP A 162 -6.53 -0.80 1.19
CA ASP A 162 -7.66 0.05 0.84
C ASP A 162 -8.87 -0.27 1.71
N GLU A 163 -9.31 0.71 2.49
CA GLU A 163 -10.45 0.60 3.41
C GLU A 163 -11.80 0.88 2.73
N SER A 164 -11.80 1.43 1.52
CA SER A 164 -12.99 2.00 0.86
C SER A 164 -14.18 1.03 0.73
N ASP A 165 -13.91 -0.27 0.59
CA ASP A 165 -14.91 -1.34 0.44
C ASP A 165 -14.78 -2.42 1.52
N GLY A 166 -14.06 -2.13 2.61
CA GLY A 166 -13.80 -3.07 3.69
C GLY A 166 -12.89 -4.24 3.32
N SER A 167 -12.38 -4.27 2.09
CA SER A 167 -11.56 -5.38 1.59
C SER A 167 -10.21 -5.53 2.30
N PHE A 168 -9.69 -4.44 2.90
CA PHE A 168 -8.47 -4.46 3.71
C PHE A 168 -8.55 -5.42 4.91
N LEU A 169 -9.76 -5.75 5.38
CA LEU A 169 -9.98 -6.74 6.45
C LEU A 169 -9.66 -8.18 6.03
N LYS A 170 -9.48 -8.44 4.74
CA LYS A 170 -9.01 -9.74 4.23
C LYS A 170 -7.50 -9.90 4.32
N LEU A 171 -6.77 -8.79 4.41
CA LEU A 171 -5.33 -8.77 4.57
C LEU A 171 -4.96 -9.22 5.99
N ASN A 172 -3.87 -9.94 6.14
CA ASN A 172 -3.36 -10.38 7.44
C ASN A 172 -1.88 -9.98 7.55
N PRO A 173 -1.58 -8.67 7.65
CA PRO A 173 -0.20 -8.19 7.65
C PRO A 173 0.52 -8.51 8.97
N CYS A 174 1.86 -8.64 8.92
CA CYS A 174 2.69 -8.71 10.11
C CYS A 174 2.79 -7.35 10.82
N LEU A 175 2.91 -6.27 10.04
CA LEU A 175 2.84 -4.89 10.54
C LEU A 175 1.67 -4.16 9.88
N ALA A 176 0.78 -3.56 10.69
CA ALA A 176 -0.31 -2.72 10.23
C ALA A 176 -0.01 -1.26 10.57
N VAL A 177 -0.05 -0.37 9.59
CA VAL A 177 0.05 1.08 9.80
C VAL A 177 -1.31 1.70 9.59
N ILE A 178 -1.78 2.53 10.54
CA ILE A 178 -2.98 3.34 10.41
C ILE A 178 -2.57 4.81 10.52
N THR A 179 -2.69 5.52 9.41
CA THR A 179 -2.27 6.92 9.32
C THR A 179 -3.27 7.88 9.94
N ASN A 180 -4.55 7.69 9.65
CA ASN A 180 -5.68 8.46 10.17
C ASN A 180 -6.99 7.73 9.87
N ILE A 181 -8.05 8.17 10.51
CA ILE A 181 -9.42 7.69 10.29
C ILE A 181 -10.32 8.92 10.16
N ASP A 182 -10.92 9.12 9.00
CA ASP A 182 -11.82 10.23 8.73
C ASP A 182 -13.14 9.72 8.14
N LEU A 183 -14.16 10.58 8.15
CA LEU A 183 -15.49 10.27 7.64
C LEU A 183 -15.49 10.29 6.10
N GLU A 184 -15.10 9.16 5.49
CA GLU A 184 -15.07 8.95 4.05
C GLU A 184 -15.79 7.65 3.67
N HIS A 185 -15.97 7.39 2.37
CA HIS A 185 -16.55 6.15 1.85
C HIS A 185 -17.96 5.84 2.39
N LEU A 186 -18.84 6.88 2.47
CA LEU A 186 -20.21 6.75 2.96
C LEU A 186 -21.15 5.98 1.99
N ASP A 187 -20.67 5.61 0.83
CA ASP A 187 -21.28 4.65 -0.09
C ASP A 187 -21.15 3.20 0.42
N TYR A 188 -20.17 2.93 1.29
CA TYR A 188 -19.92 1.63 1.90
C TYR A 188 -20.21 1.61 3.40
N TYR A 189 -19.73 2.61 4.16
CA TYR A 189 -19.93 2.72 5.61
C TYR A 189 -21.10 3.66 5.93
N ARG A 190 -21.88 3.32 6.95
CA ARG A 190 -23.03 4.12 7.40
C ARG A 190 -22.62 5.40 8.10
N ASP A 191 -21.56 5.30 8.91
CA ASP A 191 -21.11 6.38 9.79
C ASP A 191 -19.64 6.18 10.24
N ILE A 192 -19.12 7.14 10.99
CA ILE A 192 -17.75 7.12 11.51
C ILE A 192 -17.53 5.95 12.50
N GLU A 193 -18.58 5.51 13.22
CA GLU A 193 -18.45 4.40 14.17
C GLU A 193 -18.21 3.07 13.45
N GLU A 194 -18.84 2.87 12.30
CA GLU A 194 -18.61 1.69 11.47
C GLU A 194 -17.21 1.71 10.87
N ILE A 195 -16.72 2.87 10.41
CA ILE A 195 -15.34 3.04 9.95
C ILE A 195 -14.35 2.72 11.08
N LYS A 196 -14.53 3.32 12.28
CA LYS A 196 -13.69 3.03 13.46
C LYS A 196 -13.70 1.55 13.83
N ALA A 197 -14.87 0.90 13.75
CA ALA A 197 -14.98 -0.53 14.03
C ALA A 197 -14.21 -1.39 13.00
N ALA A 198 -14.20 -1.00 11.72
CA ALA A 198 -13.40 -1.65 10.67
C ALA A 198 -11.90 -1.48 10.92
N PHE A 199 -11.43 -0.27 11.21
CA PHE A 199 -10.02 -0.02 11.54
C PHE A 199 -9.59 -0.74 12.83
N LEU A 200 -10.46 -0.82 13.84
CA LEU A 200 -10.19 -1.60 15.05
C LEU A 200 -10.02 -3.11 14.73
N LYS A 201 -10.85 -3.67 13.85
CA LYS A 201 -10.65 -5.05 13.37
C LYS A 201 -9.32 -5.19 12.65
N PHE A 202 -9.00 -4.28 11.73
CA PHE A 202 -7.73 -4.27 11.00
C PHE A 202 -6.52 -4.19 11.95
N ALA A 203 -6.54 -3.33 12.96
CA ALA A 203 -5.50 -3.24 13.98
C ALA A 203 -5.31 -4.56 14.77
N ASN A 204 -6.39 -5.33 14.96
CA ASN A 204 -6.37 -6.57 15.73
C ASN A 204 -6.11 -7.85 14.89
N ILE A 205 -6.09 -7.76 13.56
CA ILE A 205 -5.78 -8.87 12.65
C ILE A 205 -4.29 -9.27 12.74
N VAL A 206 -3.42 -8.32 13.07
CA VAL A 206 -1.97 -8.52 13.19
C VAL A 206 -1.66 -9.73 14.10
N PRO A 207 -0.73 -10.63 13.71
CA PRO A 207 -0.37 -11.79 14.52
C PRO A 207 0.27 -11.38 15.84
N PHE A 208 0.40 -12.33 16.77
CA PHE A 208 0.92 -12.06 18.12
C PHE A 208 2.38 -11.54 18.12
N TYR A 209 3.15 -11.83 17.08
CA TYR A 209 4.54 -11.39 16.90
C TYR A 209 4.66 -10.09 16.09
N GLY A 210 3.54 -9.59 15.57
CA GLY A 210 3.50 -8.36 14.79
C GLY A 210 3.12 -7.14 15.63
N SER A 211 3.02 -5.98 14.97
CA SER A 211 2.72 -4.70 15.62
C SER A 211 1.77 -3.85 14.80
N THR A 212 0.98 -3.02 15.48
CA THR A 212 0.15 -1.98 14.86
C THR A 212 0.75 -0.61 15.16
N ILE A 213 1.01 0.18 14.11
CA ILE A 213 1.64 1.50 14.15
C ILE A 213 0.58 2.56 13.92
N LEU A 214 0.40 3.48 14.86
CA LEU A 214 -0.74 4.37 14.97
C LEU A 214 -0.36 5.84 15.09
N CYS A 215 -1.01 6.71 14.32
CA CYS A 215 -0.90 8.17 14.44
C CYS A 215 -1.77 8.71 15.56
N LEU A 216 -1.18 9.22 16.64
CA LEU A 216 -1.94 9.78 17.76
C LEU A 216 -2.42 11.22 17.54
N ASP A 217 -2.02 11.88 16.46
CA ASP A 217 -2.55 13.20 16.13
C ASP A 217 -4.01 13.15 15.66
N ASN A 218 -4.47 11.98 15.17
CA ASN A 218 -5.87 11.77 14.76
C ASN A 218 -6.73 11.32 15.96
N GLU A 219 -7.86 11.98 16.17
CA GLU A 219 -8.74 11.72 17.31
C GLU A 219 -9.39 10.33 17.25
N HIS A 220 -9.88 9.93 16.09
CA HIS A 220 -10.54 8.64 15.93
C HIS A 220 -9.56 7.46 16.10
N VAL A 221 -8.28 7.65 15.75
CA VAL A 221 -7.23 6.67 16.08
C VAL A 221 -7.04 6.55 17.58
N ARG A 222 -7.03 7.70 18.32
CA ARG A 222 -6.96 7.67 19.80
C ARG A 222 -8.16 6.98 20.44
N GLU A 223 -9.36 7.14 19.88
CA GLU A 223 -10.58 6.51 20.39
C GLU A 223 -10.57 4.98 20.28
N ILE A 224 -9.99 4.42 19.22
CA ILE A 224 -9.89 2.96 19.07
C ILE A 224 -8.71 2.34 19.83
N LEU A 225 -7.67 3.13 20.16
CA LEU A 225 -6.43 2.67 20.79
C LEU A 225 -6.66 1.79 22.04
N PRO A 226 -7.53 2.14 23.02
CA PRO A 226 -7.74 1.33 24.24
C PRO A 226 -8.34 -0.07 23.97
N ARG A 227 -8.88 -0.29 22.77
CA ARG A 227 -9.54 -1.54 22.37
C ARG A 227 -8.64 -2.45 21.53
N ILE A 228 -7.43 -2.00 21.22
CA ILE A 228 -6.45 -2.78 20.45
C ILE A 228 -5.77 -3.78 21.40
N LYS A 229 -5.74 -5.05 21.01
CA LYS A 229 -5.21 -6.18 21.79
C LYS A 229 -3.87 -6.70 21.25
N ARG A 230 -3.21 -5.92 20.43
CA ARG A 230 -1.92 -6.25 19.81
C ARG A 230 -0.85 -5.30 20.29
N LYS A 231 0.42 -5.61 20.04
CA LYS A 231 1.52 -4.68 20.29
C LYS A 231 1.27 -3.40 19.49
N VAL A 232 1.26 -2.26 20.18
CA VAL A 232 1.05 -0.95 19.59
C VAL A 232 2.34 -0.15 19.65
N ILE A 233 2.64 0.54 18.56
CA ILE A 233 3.68 1.56 18.45
C ILE A 233 3.01 2.83 17.98
N THR A 234 3.30 3.93 18.62
CA THR A 234 2.62 5.19 18.37
C THR A 234 3.57 6.22 17.77
N TYR A 235 3.02 7.10 16.95
CA TYR A 235 3.74 8.26 16.44
C TYR A 235 2.84 9.51 16.40
N GLY A 236 3.45 10.69 16.43
CA GLY A 236 2.73 11.95 16.35
C GLY A 236 3.64 13.17 16.28
N LEU A 237 3.07 14.28 15.82
CA LEU A 237 3.71 15.60 15.74
C LEU A 237 3.35 16.48 16.96
N THR A 238 2.15 16.29 17.49
CA THR A 238 1.57 17.14 18.55
C THR A 238 1.19 16.34 19.79
N SER A 239 0.79 15.08 19.61
CA SER A 239 0.39 14.19 20.71
C SER A 239 1.61 13.42 21.26
N PRO A 240 1.70 13.20 22.59
CA PRO A 240 2.72 12.33 23.15
C PRO A 240 2.63 10.92 22.54
N ALA A 241 3.73 10.44 21.99
CA ALA A 241 3.82 9.17 21.28
C ALA A 241 5.20 8.55 21.42
N ASP A 242 5.36 7.25 21.06
CA ASP A 242 6.67 6.60 21.06
C ASP A 242 7.64 7.33 20.12
N TYR A 243 7.22 7.63 18.88
CA TYR A 243 8.01 8.40 17.93
C TYR A 243 7.43 9.80 17.75
N GLN A 244 8.25 10.82 17.96
CA GLN A 244 7.86 12.21 17.87
C GLN A 244 8.80 13.02 16.98
N ALA A 245 8.24 14.00 16.26
CA ALA A 245 8.99 15.01 15.54
C ALA A 245 8.92 16.37 16.27
N THR A 246 10.07 17.01 16.44
CA THR A 246 10.20 18.34 17.04
C THR A 246 11.07 19.24 16.18
N GLY A 247 11.07 20.56 16.44
CA GLY A 247 11.91 21.50 15.70
C GLY A 247 11.62 21.53 14.20
N MET A 248 10.34 21.34 13.81
CA MET A 248 9.95 21.26 12.41
C MET A 248 10.15 22.59 11.69
N VAL A 249 10.90 22.58 10.59
CA VAL A 249 11.11 23.71 9.68
C VAL A 249 10.64 23.32 8.29
N LEU A 250 9.65 24.05 7.78
CA LEU A 250 9.11 23.89 6.44
C LEU A 250 9.69 25.00 5.55
N ALA A 251 10.59 24.66 4.64
CA ALA A 251 11.30 25.59 3.79
C ALA A 251 11.11 25.21 2.29
N GLY A 252 10.03 25.74 1.69
CA GLY A 252 9.68 25.42 0.30
C GLY A 252 9.43 23.92 0.11
N PRO A 253 10.22 23.24 -0.77
CA PRO A 253 10.03 21.82 -1.03
C PRO A 253 10.63 20.92 0.08
N LEU A 254 11.37 21.48 1.03
CA LEU A 254 12.08 20.74 2.07
C LEU A 254 11.35 20.80 3.40
N SER A 255 11.39 19.70 4.13
CA SER A 255 10.94 19.63 5.52
C SER A 255 12.06 19.08 6.39
N LYS A 256 12.47 19.81 7.45
CA LYS A 256 13.49 19.36 8.42
C LYS A 256 12.88 19.22 9.79
N PHE A 257 13.29 18.19 10.54
CA PHE A 257 12.80 17.93 11.88
C PHE A 257 13.75 17.04 12.67
N SER A 258 13.70 17.12 13.99
CA SER A 258 14.37 16.19 14.89
C SER A 258 13.42 15.07 15.26
N VAL A 259 13.93 13.84 15.35
CA VAL A 259 13.18 12.65 15.75
C VAL A 259 13.62 12.18 17.12
N SER A 260 12.66 11.85 17.97
CA SER A 260 12.88 11.14 19.22
C SER A 260 12.06 9.86 19.29
N CYS A 261 12.56 8.88 20.02
CA CYS A 261 11.87 7.63 20.33
C CYS A 261 11.81 7.50 21.88
N ARG A 262 10.61 7.48 22.43
CA ARG A 262 10.37 7.36 23.88
C ARG A 262 11.20 8.36 24.71
N GLY A 263 11.33 9.58 24.21
CA GLY A 263 12.09 10.65 24.82
C GLY A 263 13.60 10.69 24.47
N GLU A 264 14.16 9.66 23.91
CA GLU A 264 15.55 9.64 23.44
C GLU A 264 15.66 10.22 22.03
N ARG A 265 16.57 11.18 21.84
CA ARG A 265 16.82 11.78 20.52
C ARG A 265 17.54 10.80 19.62
N LEU A 266 16.95 10.48 18.47
CA LEU A 266 17.56 9.64 17.43
C LEU A 266 18.43 10.44 16.47
N GLY A 267 17.99 11.63 16.05
CA GLY A 267 18.73 12.49 15.12
C GLY A 267 17.81 13.46 14.35
N GLU A 268 18.37 14.07 13.31
CA GLU A 268 17.67 14.98 12.41
C GLU A 268 17.42 14.33 11.06
N VAL A 269 16.27 14.66 10.47
CA VAL A 269 15.85 14.17 9.15
C VAL A 269 15.54 15.38 8.26
N THR A 270 15.97 15.29 7.00
CA THR A 270 15.54 16.19 5.93
C THR A 270 14.74 15.38 4.92
N LEU A 271 13.53 15.86 4.59
CA LEU A 271 12.69 15.29 3.54
C LEU A 271 12.69 16.21 2.32
N ASN A 272 12.80 15.64 1.14
CA ASN A 272 12.67 16.33 -0.14
C ASN A 272 11.20 16.42 -0.61
N VAL A 273 10.27 16.41 0.34
CA VAL A 273 8.84 16.62 0.12
C VAL A 273 8.28 17.56 1.18
N PRO A 274 7.38 18.50 0.80
CA PRO A 274 6.87 19.51 1.71
C PRO A 274 5.73 18.97 2.58
N GLY A 275 5.50 19.67 3.69
CA GLY A 275 4.27 19.57 4.47
C GLY A 275 4.36 18.69 5.73
N ARG A 276 3.64 19.11 6.75
CA ARG A 276 3.58 18.44 8.07
C ARG A 276 3.08 17.00 7.97
N PHE A 277 2.13 16.73 7.07
CA PHE A 277 1.62 15.38 6.85
C PHE A 277 2.70 14.44 6.32
N ASN A 278 3.67 14.93 5.53
CA ASN A 278 4.80 14.10 5.09
C ASN A 278 5.80 13.83 6.23
N ILE A 279 5.92 14.74 7.21
CA ILE A 279 6.68 14.46 8.44
C ILE A 279 5.98 13.36 9.24
N ALA A 280 4.65 13.37 9.35
CA ALA A 280 3.90 12.29 10.01
C ALA A 280 4.08 10.95 9.27
N ASN A 281 4.00 10.94 7.93
CA ASN A 281 4.26 9.75 7.11
C ASN A 281 5.70 9.23 7.31
N ALA A 282 6.68 10.13 7.48
CA ALA A 282 8.05 9.76 7.78
C ALA A 282 8.20 9.15 9.18
N LEU A 283 7.48 9.63 10.19
CA LEU A 283 7.47 9.01 11.52
C LEU A 283 6.90 7.59 11.48
N ALA A 284 5.80 7.38 10.72
CA ALA A 284 5.27 6.04 10.48
C ALA A 284 6.32 5.13 9.83
N THR A 285 7.02 5.66 8.81
CA THR A 285 8.10 4.95 8.11
C THR A 285 9.26 4.59 9.04
N ILE A 286 9.69 5.52 9.89
CA ILE A 286 10.73 5.30 10.90
C ILE A 286 10.28 4.19 11.86
N ALA A 287 9.05 4.22 12.34
CA ALA A 287 8.51 3.21 13.24
C ALA A 287 8.51 1.81 12.58
N VAL A 288 8.07 1.69 11.32
CA VAL A 288 8.14 0.43 10.55
C VAL A 288 9.57 -0.05 10.42
N ALA A 289 10.49 0.80 9.98
CA ALA A 289 11.88 0.41 9.72
C ALA A 289 12.62 0.02 11.01
N ARG A 290 12.32 0.67 12.14
CA ARG A 290 12.86 0.31 13.46
C ARG A 290 12.30 -1.03 13.98
N GLU A 291 11.05 -1.39 13.68
CA GLU A 291 10.52 -2.73 13.97
C GLU A 291 11.17 -3.84 13.11
N LEU A 292 11.84 -3.46 12.04
CA LEU A 292 12.65 -4.34 11.18
C LEU A 292 14.15 -4.22 11.50
N ASP A 293 14.49 -3.71 12.67
CA ASP A 293 15.86 -3.58 13.20
C ASP A 293 16.81 -2.72 12.34
N MET A 294 16.28 -1.86 11.47
CA MET A 294 17.12 -0.97 10.67
C MET A 294 17.80 0.10 11.53
N PRO A 295 19.12 0.36 11.32
CA PRO A 295 19.81 1.48 11.95
C PRO A 295 19.20 2.83 11.54
N PHE A 296 19.12 3.78 12.49
CA PHE A 296 18.50 5.08 12.22
C PHE A 296 19.20 5.85 11.09
N ASP A 297 20.53 5.75 10.97
CA ASP A 297 21.26 6.43 9.89
C ASP A 297 20.86 5.93 8.48
N ALA A 298 20.62 4.63 8.31
CA ALA A 298 20.14 4.08 7.05
C ALA A 298 18.69 4.56 6.77
N ILE A 299 17.84 4.61 7.81
CA ILE A 299 16.48 5.15 7.69
C ILE A 299 16.52 6.62 7.28
N ARG A 300 17.33 7.44 7.92
CA ARG A 300 17.51 8.86 7.61
C ARG A 300 17.91 9.06 6.16
N GLN A 301 18.92 8.35 5.69
CA GLN A 301 19.41 8.43 4.31
C GLN A 301 18.33 8.00 3.30
N GLY A 302 17.56 6.94 3.60
CA GLY A 302 16.45 6.49 2.78
C GLY A 302 15.31 7.53 2.70
N LEU A 303 15.03 8.23 3.79
CA LEU A 303 14.05 9.34 3.82
C LEU A 303 14.54 10.55 3.02
N GLU A 304 15.83 10.89 3.11
CA GLU A 304 16.46 11.95 2.31
C GLU A 304 16.44 11.62 0.80
N ALA A 305 16.52 10.33 0.45
CA ALA A 305 16.45 9.87 -0.95
C ALA A 305 15.02 9.85 -1.53
N PHE A 306 13.99 9.97 -0.68
CA PHE A 306 12.60 9.94 -1.12
C PHE A 306 12.22 11.25 -1.82
N VAL A 307 11.78 11.17 -3.07
CA VAL A 307 11.43 12.34 -3.92
C VAL A 307 9.92 12.50 -4.16
N GLY A 308 9.11 11.73 -3.43
CA GLY A 308 7.65 11.80 -3.56
C GLY A 308 7.03 10.75 -4.49
N VAL A 309 5.71 10.85 -4.65
CA VAL A 309 4.89 9.98 -5.51
C VAL A 309 4.33 10.82 -6.65
N HIS A 310 4.32 10.26 -7.87
CA HIS A 310 3.76 10.92 -9.04
C HIS A 310 2.29 11.35 -8.80
N ARG A 311 1.92 12.55 -9.23
CA ARG A 311 0.59 13.19 -9.01
C ARG A 311 0.25 13.49 -7.53
N ARG A 312 1.24 13.51 -6.63
CA ARG A 312 1.06 13.91 -5.22
C ARG A 312 2.00 15.04 -4.90
N LEU A 313 1.49 16.32 -4.85
CA LEU A 313 2.31 17.54 -4.68
C LEU A 313 3.52 17.61 -5.63
N GLU A 314 3.33 17.15 -6.84
CA GLU A 314 4.36 17.17 -7.89
C GLU A 314 4.48 18.57 -8.45
N ILE A 315 5.65 19.20 -8.31
CA ILE A 315 5.92 20.51 -8.92
C ILE A 315 5.93 20.36 -10.43
N LYS A 316 4.93 20.94 -11.10
CA LYS A 316 4.79 20.94 -12.58
C LYS A 316 5.58 22.06 -13.22
N GLY A 317 5.87 23.12 -12.48
CA GLY A 317 6.66 24.25 -12.96
C GLY A 317 6.45 25.49 -12.10
N THR A 318 7.20 26.54 -12.40
CA THR A 318 7.06 27.86 -11.79
C THR A 318 6.90 28.90 -12.90
N VAL A 319 5.79 29.66 -12.87
CA VAL A 319 5.49 30.70 -13.85
C VAL A 319 5.26 32.01 -13.07
N ASN A 320 6.01 33.06 -13.40
CA ASN A 320 5.94 34.37 -12.76
C ASN A 320 5.99 34.31 -11.20
N GLY A 321 6.84 33.43 -10.63
CA GLY A 321 6.98 33.26 -9.19
C GLY A 321 5.87 32.41 -8.52
N VAL A 322 4.88 31.92 -9.28
CA VAL A 322 3.84 31.02 -8.80
C VAL A 322 4.24 29.59 -9.12
N THR A 323 4.42 28.76 -8.10
CA THR A 323 4.69 27.33 -8.26
C THR A 323 3.38 26.56 -8.47
N VAL A 324 3.30 25.82 -9.56
CA VAL A 324 2.17 24.94 -9.90
C VAL A 324 2.50 23.52 -9.43
N VAL A 325 1.61 22.94 -8.63
CA VAL A 325 1.73 21.59 -8.08
C VAL A 325 0.51 20.73 -8.46
#